data_b8f4bfad709bdac08d80933d2dc74320
#
_entry.id   b8f4bfad709bdac08d80933d2dc74320
#
_cell.length_a   1.000
_cell.length_b   1.000
_cell.length_c   1.000
_cell.angle_alpha   90.00
_cell.angle_beta   90.00
_cell.angle_gamma   90.00
#
_symmetry.space_group_name_H-M   'P 1'
#
loop_
_entity.id
_entity.type
_entity.pdbx_description
1 polymer ?
#
loop_
_entity_poly.entity_id
_entity_poly.type
_entity_poly.pdbx_seq_one_letter_code
_entity_poly.pdbx_strand_id
1 'polypeptide(L)'
;EQVVAVPPLIRQEVTAIQPEEGNYIHGYMVNSGFADSVEEFHTIYPEVPLRFFWDKADADEVTRIDETLSFYQIDDVKFLNGMAGCRAYATTAGFESICEAMYLGKPVLMVPAHIEQDCNAHDAMRAGAGIISDSFDLKPLLRFAGTYSPNRTFVRWVRSGERRIILELEKLAAPQSAITSIPTFTNYLPI
;
A
#
# COMPACT_ATOMS: atom_id res chain seq x y z
N GLU A 1 23.32 -1.05 -17.44
CA GLU A 1 22.82 -0.10 -16.42
C GLU A 1 22.64 -0.86 -15.10
N GLN A 2 23.18 -0.29 -14.04
CA GLN A 2 22.99 -0.87 -12.71
C GLN A 2 21.74 -0.23 -12.08
N VAL A 3 20.70 -1.04 -11.86
CA VAL A 3 19.49 -0.61 -11.16
C VAL A 3 19.71 -0.80 -9.66
N VAL A 4 19.46 0.24 -8.88
CA VAL A 4 19.53 0.21 -7.42
C VAL A 4 18.14 0.39 -6.83
N ALA A 5 17.68 -0.58 -6.06
CA ALA A 5 16.42 -0.48 -5.34
C ALA A 5 16.62 0.33 -4.05
N VAL A 6 15.81 1.38 -3.90
CA VAL A 6 15.74 2.20 -2.69
C VAL A 6 14.39 2.01 -2.00
N PRO A 7 14.30 2.27 -0.69
CA PRO A 7 13.03 2.20 0.02
C PRO A 7 12.00 3.21 -0.52
N PRO A 8 10.70 2.89 -0.41
CA PRO A 8 9.65 3.86 -0.69
C PRO A 8 9.77 5.06 0.26
N LEU A 9 9.44 6.24 -0.26
CA LEU A 9 9.24 7.42 0.57
C LEU A 9 7.87 7.31 1.25
N ILE A 10 7.87 7.41 2.56
CA ILE A 10 6.66 7.38 3.39
C ILE A 10 6.49 8.73 4.07
N ARG A 11 5.26 9.20 4.19
CA ARG A 11 4.95 10.46 4.88
C ARG A 11 5.50 10.45 6.31
N GLN A 12 5.99 11.59 6.77
CA GLN A 12 6.57 11.71 8.11
C GLN A 12 5.53 11.37 9.20
N GLU A 13 4.28 11.74 8.99
CA GLU A 13 3.16 11.48 9.87
C GLU A 13 2.96 9.99 10.12
N VAL A 14 3.13 9.16 9.07
CA VAL A 14 3.05 7.68 9.18
C VAL A 14 4.13 7.13 10.10
N THR A 15 5.33 7.72 10.06
CA THR A 15 6.45 7.27 10.91
C THR A 15 6.29 7.69 12.37
N ALA A 16 5.48 8.71 12.64
CA ALA A 16 5.25 9.27 13.97
C ALA A 16 4.03 8.66 14.69
N ILE A 17 3.05 8.14 13.92
CA ILE A 17 1.82 7.59 14.50
C ILE A 17 2.06 6.19 15.08
N GLN A 18 1.39 5.89 16.20
CA GLN A 18 1.43 4.57 16.79
C GLN A 18 0.25 3.75 16.24
N PRO A 19 0.50 2.59 15.61
CA PRO A 19 -0.57 1.74 15.15
C PRO A 19 -1.32 1.08 16.33
N GLU A 20 -2.65 1.01 16.20
CA GLU A 20 -3.52 0.34 17.16
C GLU A 20 -4.27 -0.80 16.46
N GLU A 21 -4.75 -1.77 17.22
CA GLU A 21 -5.57 -2.86 16.70
C GLU A 21 -7.05 -2.58 16.99
N GLY A 22 -7.72 -1.95 16.01
CA GLY A 22 -9.16 -1.71 16.09
C GLY A 22 -9.99 -2.90 15.61
N ASN A 23 -11.31 -2.68 15.57
CA ASN A 23 -12.28 -3.71 15.17
C ASN A 23 -12.87 -3.51 13.78
N TYR A 24 -12.41 -2.51 13.02
CA TYR A 24 -12.97 -2.15 11.71
C TYR A 24 -11.97 -2.40 10.57
N ILE A 25 -12.51 -2.56 9.36
CA ILE A 25 -11.72 -2.52 8.13
C ILE A 25 -11.72 -1.08 7.63
N HIS A 26 -10.52 -0.54 7.42
CA HIS A 26 -10.28 0.71 6.73
C HIS A 26 -10.16 0.43 5.24
N GLY A 27 -10.76 1.25 4.38
CA GLY A 27 -10.71 1.05 2.94
C GLY A 27 -10.47 2.32 2.16
N TYR A 28 -9.92 2.14 0.94
CA TYR A 28 -9.80 3.19 -0.07
C TYR A 28 -10.14 2.64 -1.45
N MET A 29 -10.93 3.39 -2.19
CA MET A 29 -11.23 3.10 -3.60
C MET A 29 -10.99 4.32 -4.48
N VAL A 30 -10.31 4.09 -5.60
CA VAL A 30 -9.95 5.15 -6.56
C VAL A 30 -11.15 5.81 -7.23
N ASN A 31 -12.30 5.13 -7.26
CA ASN A 31 -13.57 5.69 -7.69
C ASN A 31 -14.74 5.01 -6.98
N SER A 32 -15.89 5.68 -6.98
CA SER A 32 -17.10 5.20 -6.29
C SER A 32 -17.75 3.98 -6.92
N GLY A 33 -17.34 3.55 -8.13
CA GLY A 33 -17.88 2.35 -8.78
C GLY A 33 -17.58 1.05 -8.04
N PHE A 34 -16.60 1.06 -7.12
CA PHE A 34 -16.32 -0.08 -6.28
C PHE A 34 -17.21 -0.18 -5.03
N ALA A 35 -18.04 0.84 -4.75
CA ALA A 35 -18.90 0.85 -3.57
C ALA A 35 -19.89 -0.31 -3.54
N ASP A 36 -20.45 -0.68 -4.70
CA ASP A 36 -21.42 -1.77 -4.81
C ASP A 36 -20.86 -3.09 -4.25
N SER A 37 -19.60 -3.41 -4.52
CA SER A 37 -18.99 -4.64 -3.99
C SER A 37 -18.74 -4.60 -2.48
N VAL A 38 -18.51 -3.41 -1.91
CA VAL A 38 -18.42 -3.22 -0.46
C VAL A 38 -19.79 -3.37 0.20
N GLU A 39 -20.84 -2.81 -0.42
CA GLU A 39 -22.23 -2.91 0.04
C GLU A 39 -22.76 -4.35 -0.07
N GLU A 40 -22.41 -5.09 -1.14
CA GLU A 40 -22.70 -6.51 -1.27
C GLU A 40 -22.09 -7.33 -0.14
N PHE A 41 -20.80 -7.11 0.14
CA PHE A 41 -20.14 -7.75 1.29
C PHE A 41 -20.85 -7.39 2.60
N HIS A 42 -21.16 -6.12 2.81
CA HIS A 42 -21.81 -5.63 4.01
C HIS A 42 -23.22 -6.22 4.20
N THR A 43 -23.97 -6.41 3.13
CA THR A 43 -25.29 -7.07 3.18
C THR A 43 -25.20 -8.48 3.77
N ILE A 44 -24.11 -9.20 3.51
CA ILE A 44 -23.88 -10.57 4.00
C ILE A 44 -23.28 -10.57 5.42
N TYR A 45 -22.47 -9.57 5.76
CA TYR A 45 -21.72 -9.45 7.01
C TYR A 45 -21.96 -8.09 7.68
N PRO A 46 -23.19 -7.75 8.06
CA PRO A 46 -23.54 -6.42 8.59
C PRO A 46 -22.89 -6.09 9.94
N GLU A 47 -22.38 -7.10 10.66
CA GLU A 47 -21.69 -6.94 11.93
C GLU A 47 -20.25 -6.46 11.78
N VAL A 48 -19.66 -6.46 10.58
CA VAL A 48 -18.28 -6.04 10.33
C VAL A 48 -18.24 -4.54 10.11
N PRO A 49 -17.58 -3.76 11.00
CA PRO A 49 -17.50 -2.33 10.80
C PRO A 49 -16.57 -1.96 9.64
N LEU A 50 -17.05 -1.13 8.71
CA LEU A 50 -16.38 -0.71 7.49
C LEU A 50 -16.30 0.81 7.41
N ARG A 51 -15.10 1.34 7.13
CA ARG A 51 -14.83 2.77 6.94
C ARG A 51 -14.04 2.94 5.65
N PHE A 52 -14.75 3.27 4.57
CA PHE A 52 -14.15 3.41 3.24
C PHE A 52 -14.00 4.87 2.84
N PHE A 53 -12.88 5.21 2.25
CA PHE A 53 -12.63 6.51 1.63
C PHE A 53 -12.77 6.39 0.12
N TRP A 54 -13.41 7.38 -0.50
CA TRP A 54 -13.62 7.45 -1.93
C TRP A 54 -13.43 8.86 -2.50
N ASP A 55 -13.13 8.95 -3.78
CA ASP A 55 -13.19 10.19 -4.53
C ASP A 55 -14.56 10.30 -5.22
N LYS A 56 -15.53 10.94 -4.54
CA LYS A 56 -16.88 11.18 -5.05
C LYS A 56 -17.24 12.64 -4.81
N ALA A 57 -17.05 13.49 -5.85
CA ALA A 57 -17.12 14.94 -5.76
C ALA A 57 -18.43 15.49 -5.16
N ASP A 58 -19.57 14.85 -5.45
CA ASP A 58 -20.89 15.31 -5.03
C ASP A 58 -21.43 14.60 -3.76
N ALA A 59 -20.56 13.87 -3.04
CA ALA A 59 -20.96 13.22 -1.80
C ALA A 59 -20.76 14.13 -0.59
N ASP A 60 -21.53 13.90 0.47
CA ASP A 60 -21.27 14.49 1.78
C ASP A 60 -19.91 14.06 2.33
N GLU A 61 -19.35 14.86 3.24
CA GLU A 61 -18.08 14.52 3.92
C GLU A 61 -18.09 13.09 4.50
N VAL A 62 -19.25 12.65 5.00
CA VAL A 62 -19.52 11.31 5.47
C VAL A 62 -20.87 10.83 4.96
N THR A 63 -20.86 9.84 4.08
CA THR A 63 -22.06 9.13 3.65
C THR A 63 -22.23 7.90 4.54
N ARG A 64 -23.13 7.96 5.49
CA ARG A 64 -23.43 6.85 6.40
C ARG A 64 -24.53 5.97 5.79
N ILE A 65 -24.23 4.69 5.55
CA ILE A 65 -25.21 3.69 5.11
C ILE A 65 -26.00 3.17 6.31
N ASP A 66 -25.27 2.77 7.39
CA ASP A 66 -25.86 2.36 8.66
C ASP A 66 -24.85 2.56 9.84
N GLU A 67 -25.02 1.81 10.94
CA GLU A 67 -24.16 1.93 12.12
C GLU A 67 -22.76 1.36 11.89
N THR A 68 -22.59 0.46 10.91
CA THR A 68 -21.37 -0.30 10.66
C THR A 68 -20.72 0.00 9.32
N LEU A 69 -21.40 0.60 8.34
CA LEU A 69 -20.84 1.02 7.05
C LEU A 69 -20.91 2.52 6.85
N SER A 70 -19.77 3.16 6.62
CA SER A 70 -19.68 4.56 6.23
C SER A 70 -18.64 4.78 5.15
N PHE A 71 -18.94 5.68 4.20
CA PHE A 71 -18.02 6.19 3.21
C PHE A 71 -17.63 7.62 3.55
N TYR A 72 -16.37 7.96 3.38
CA TYR A 72 -15.78 9.26 3.71
C TYR A 72 -15.18 9.89 2.46
N GLN A 73 -15.30 11.20 2.32
CA GLN A 73 -14.46 11.93 1.38
C GLN A 73 -13.00 11.90 1.84
N ILE A 74 -12.09 12.00 0.86
CA ILE A 74 -10.64 11.94 1.12
C ILE A 74 -10.24 13.13 2.01
N ASP A 75 -9.63 12.80 3.14
CA ASP A 75 -9.02 13.71 4.09
C ASP A 75 -7.77 13.02 4.65
N ASP A 76 -6.61 13.63 4.44
CA ASP A 76 -5.32 13.01 4.75
C ASP A 76 -5.17 12.61 6.22
N VAL A 77 -5.66 13.46 7.14
CA VAL A 77 -5.53 13.22 8.58
C VAL A 77 -6.48 12.11 9.02
N LYS A 78 -7.74 12.17 8.59
CA LYS A 78 -8.74 11.13 8.91
C LYS A 78 -8.36 9.80 8.29
N PHE A 79 -7.85 9.82 7.05
CA PHE A 79 -7.40 8.62 6.35
C PHE A 79 -6.26 7.94 7.10
N LEU A 80 -5.21 8.68 7.44
CA LEU A 80 -4.06 8.12 8.15
C LEU A 80 -4.43 7.60 9.54
N ASN A 81 -5.21 8.35 10.31
CA ASN A 81 -5.69 7.90 11.62
C ASN A 81 -6.58 6.65 11.49
N GLY A 82 -7.43 6.62 10.46
CA GLY A 82 -8.26 5.45 10.15
C GLY A 82 -7.42 4.23 9.83
N MET A 83 -6.36 4.38 9.02
CA MET A 83 -5.44 3.30 8.69
C MET A 83 -4.66 2.83 9.93
N ALA A 84 -4.13 3.75 10.73
CA ALA A 84 -3.36 3.40 11.92
C ALA A 84 -4.18 2.63 12.96
N GLY A 85 -5.46 3.00 13.13
CA GLY A 85 -6.38 2.38 14.10
C GLY A 85 -7.16 1.17 13.59
N CYS A 86 -7.02 0.75 12.32
CA CYS A 86 -7.82 -0.34 11.77
C CYS A 86 -7.28 -1.73 12.14
N ARG A 87 -8.13 -2.75 11.96
CA ARG A 87 -7.75 -4.16 12.01
C ARG A 87 -7.06 -4.61 10.71
N ALA A 88 -7.55 -4.13 9.58
CA ALA A 88 -7.07 -4.49 8.24
C ALA A 88 -7.38 -3.36 7.26
N TYR A 89 -6.66 -3.33 6.15
CA TYR A 89 -6.80 -2.33 5.09
C TYR A 89 -7.22 -2.99 3.77
N ALA A 90 -8.15 -2.36 3.05
CA ALA A 90 -8.61 -2.80 1.73
C ALA A 90 -8.49 -1.64 0.73
N THR A 91 -7.86 -1.86 -0.44
CA THR A 91 -7.53 -0.77 -1.36
C THR A 91 -7.53 -1.19 -2.83
N THR A 92 -7.71 -0.22 -3.73
CA THR A 92 -7.44 -0.38 -5.17
C THR A 92 -5.95 -0.39 -5.52
N ALA A 93 -5.09 -0.74 -4.58
CA ALA A 93 -3.66 -1.02 -4.76
C ALA A 93 -2.79 0.17 -5.20
N GLY A 94 -3.06 1.38 -4.69
CA GLY A 94 -2.15 2.52 -4.80
C GLY A 94 -0.84 2.24 -4.04
N PHE A 95 0.31 2.50 -4.68
CA PHE A 95 1.64 2.17 -4.16
C PHE A 95 1.90 2.74 -2.76
N GLU A 96 1.67 4.04 -2.58
CA GLU A 96 1.98 4.73 -1.31
C GLU A 96 1.18 4.17 -0.14
N SER A 97 -0.14 4.03 -0.31
CA SER A 97 -1.02 3.57 0.77
C SER A 97 -0.75 2.11 1.19
N ILE A 98 -0.33 1.26 0.25
CA ILE A 98 0.13 -0.10 0.58
C ILE A 98 1.41 -0.07 1.41
N CYS A 99 2.39 0.76 1.02
CA CYS A 99 3.64 0.90 1.75
C CYS A 99 3.41 1.45 3.17
N GLU A 100 2.49 2.40 3.32
CA GLU A 100 2.09 2.94 4.62
C GLU A 100 1.39 1.88 5.49
N ALA A 101 0.47 1.12 4.92
CA ALA A 101 -0.19 0.02 5.62
C ALA A 101 0.81 -1.06 6.08
N MET A 102 1.76 -1.44 5.22
CA MET A 102 2.85 -2.36 5.57
C MET A 102 3.72 -1.81 6.69
N TYR A 103 4.05 -0.52 6.66
CA TYR A 103 4.85 0.14 7.71
C TYR A 103 4.12 0.14 9.05
N LEU A 104 2.81 0.39 9.04
CA LEU A 104 1.93 0.34 10.22
C LEU A 104 1.56 -1.09 10.65
N GLY A 105 2.03 -2.10 9.92
CA GLY A 105 1.79 -3.50 10.25
C GLY A 105 0.35 -3.97 9.98
N LYS A 106 -0.33 -3.37 9.00
CA LYS A 106 -1.71 -3.72 8.63
C LYS A 106 -1.74 -4.73 7.50
N PRO A 107 -2.51 -5.83 7.61
CA PRO A 107 -2.76 -6.73 6.49
C PRO A 107 -3.62 -6.05 5.43
N VAL A 108 -3.31 -6.29 4.14
CA VAL A 108 -3.92 -5.58 3.02
C VAL A 108 -4.68 -6.53 2.09
N LEU A 109 -5.91 -6.15 1.69
CA LEU A 109 -6.58 -6.65 0.50
C LEU A 109 -6.37 -5.65 -0.64
N MET A 110 -5.88 -6.13 -1.77
CA MET A 110 -5.58 -5.33 -2.96
C MET A 110 -6.52 -5.71 -4.09
N VAL A 111 -7.29 -4.73 -4.60
CA VAL A 111 -8.25 -4.86 -5.71
C VAL A 111 -7.78 -3.91 -6.82
N PRO A 112 -6.82 -4.31 -7.68
CA PRO A 112 -6.25 -3.42 -8.68
C PRO A 112 -7.29 -3.04 -9.74
N ALA A 113 -7.35 -1.74 -10.10
CA ALA A 113 -8.25 -1.19 -11.10
C ALA A 113 -7.57 -1.03 -12.48
N HIS A 114 -6.24 -1.05 -12.55
CA HIS A 114 -5.46 -0.92 -13.78
C HIS A 114 -4.06 -1.55 -13.62
N ILE A 115 -3.33 -1.63 -14.74
CA ILE A 115 -2.06 -2.40 -14.84
C ILE A 115 -0.98 -1.96 -13.84
N GLU A 116 -0.84 -0.68 -13.54
CA GLU A 116 0.14 -0.20 -12.55
C GLU A 116 -0.20 -0.75 -11.16
N GLN A 117 -1.49 -0.67 -10.78
CA GLN A 117 -1.97 -1.18 -9.50
C GLN A 117 -1.84 -2.70 -9.40
N ASP A 118 -1.99 -3.42 -10.53
CA ASP A 118 -1.76 -4.86 -10.60
C ASP A 118 -0.28 -5.20 -10.31
N CYS A 119 0.65 -4.46 -10.91
CA CYS A 119 2.07 -4.60 -10.60
C CYS A 119 2.37 -4.33 -9.12
N ASN A 120 1.83 -3.25 -8.57
CA ASN A 120 1.99 -2.89 -7.15
C ASN A 120 1.45 -3.99 -6.23
N ALA A 121 0.27 -4.53 -6.54
CA ALA A 121 -0.38 -5.59 -5.76
C ALA A 121 0.46 -6.87 -5.74
N HIS A 122 1.00 -7.29 -6.90
CA HIS A 122 1.84 -8.47 -6.98
C HIS A 122 3.16 -8.30 -6.22
N ASP A 123 3.81 -7.15 -6.30
CA ASP A 123 5.04 -6.89 -5.55
C ASP A 123 4.78 -6.82 -4.04
N ALA A 124 3.70 -6.18 -3.62
CA ALA A 124 3.30 -6.10 -2.22
C ALA A 124 2.93 -7.48 -1.66
N MET A 125 2.22 -8.31 -2.43
CA MET A 125 1.90 -9.69 -2.04
C MET A 125 3.17 -10.52 -1.83
N ARG A 126 4.17 -10.42 -2.73
CA ARG A 126 5.47 -11.07 -2.58
C ARG A 126 6.23 -10.58 -1.35
N ALA A 127 6.07 -9.30 -0.99
CA ALA A 127 6.63 -8.72 0.22
C ALA A 127 5.87 -9.10 1.50
N GLY A 128 4.77 -9.85 1.38
CA GLY A 128 3.97 -10.32 2.50
C GLY A 128 2.98 -9.27 3.04
N ALA A 129 2.62 -8.26 2.25
CA ALA A 129 1.66 -7.22 2.65
C ALA A 129 0.24 -7.77 2.84
N GLY A 130 -0.17 -8.69 1.93
CA GLY A 130 -1.56 -9.10 1.90
C GLY A 130 -1.90 -10.01 0.74
N ILE A 131 -3.15 -9.94 0.30
CA ILE A 131 -3.76 -10.76 -0.73
C ILE A 131 -4.34 -9.91 -1.85
N ILE A 132 -4.46 -10.48 -3.05
CA ILE A 132 -5.07 -9.87 -4.22
C ILE A 132 -6.47 -10.47 -4.43
N SER A 133 -7.42 -9.65 -4.85
CA SER A 133 -8.79 -10.04 -5.19
C SER A 133 -9.30 -9.24 -6.37
N ASP A 134 -10.31 -9.76 -7.06
CA ASP A 134 -10.99 -9.07 -8.17
C ASP A 134 -12.12 -8.14 -7.68
N SER A 135 -12.46 -8.20 -6.38
CA SER A 135 -13.53 -7.40 -5.76
C SER A 135 -13.26 -7.16 -4.28
N PHE A 136 -14.00 -6.25 -3.66
CA PHE A 136 -13.96 -6.03 -2.21
C PHE A 136 -14.77 -7.09 -1.42
N ASP A 137 -14.63 -8.38 -1.77
CA ASP A 137 -14.98 -9.45 -0.84
C ASP A 137 -13.96 -9.47 0.30
N LEU A 138 -14.34 -8.97 1.46
CA LEU A 138 -13.44 -8.80 2.60
C LEU A 138 -13.28 -10.08 3.45
N LYS A 139 -14.00 -11.15 3.14
CA LYS A 139 -13.91 -12.41 3.89
C LYS A 139 -12.52 -13.05 3.86
N PRO A 140 -11.81 -13.11 2.70
CA PRO A 140 -10.42 -13.55 2.67
C PRO A 140 -9.49 -12.68 3.51
N LEU A 141 -9.69 -11.34 3.51
CA LEU A 141 -8.91 -10.42 4.32
C LEU A 141 -9.08 -10.67 5.82
N LEU A 142 -10.31 -10.90 6.28
CA LEU A 142 -10.60 -11.21 7.69
C LEU A 142 -9.89 -12.49 8.16
N ARG A 143 -9.84 -13.51 7.30
CA ARG A 143 -9.11 -14.75 7.57
C ARG A 143 -7.61 -14.52 7.60
N PHE A 144 -7.08 -13.80 6.62
CA PHE A 144 -5.65 -13.48 6.52
C PHE A 144 -5.19 -12.64 7.72
N ALA A 145 -5.97 -11.64 8.14
CA ALA A 145 -5.65 -10.80 9.29
C ALA A 145 -5.47 -11.60 10.58
N GLY A 146 -6.17 -12.73 10.75
CA GLY A 146 -6.02 -13.61 11.91
C GLY A 146 -4.67 -14.33 12.01
N THR A 147 -3.93 -14.43 10.91
CA THR A 147 -2.62 -15.11 10.82
C THR A 147 -1.49 -14.19 10.37
N TYR A 148 -1.81 -12.92 10.11
CA TYR A 148 -0.85 -11.95 9.59
C TYR A 148 0.25 -11.64 10.60
N SER A 149 1.46 -11.52 10.09
CA SER A 149 2.62 -11.07 10.85
C SER A 149 3.31 -9.94 10.10
N PRO A 150 3.46 -8.75 10.71
CA PRO A 150 4.08 -7.60 10.06
C PRO A 150 5.52 -7.85 9.59
N ASN A 151 5.85 -7.40 8.38
CA ASN A 151 7.18 -7.51 7.83
C ASN A 151 8.15 -6.50 8.46
N ARG A 152 8.79 -6.91 9.57
CA ARG A 152 9.76 -6.06 10.29
C ARG A 152 10.99 -5.71 9.46
N THR A 153 11.33 -6.52 8.44
CA THR A 153 12.44 -6.21 7.53
C THR A 153 12.09 -5.04 6.63
N PHE A 154 10.85 -4.99 6.12
CA PHE A 154 10.34 -3.86 5.36
C PHE A 154 10.39 -2.57 6.19
N VAL A 155 9.89 -2.59 7.44
CA VAL A 155 9.93 -1.42 8.34
C VAL A 155 11.36 -0.91 8.55
N ARG A 156 12.33 -1.80 8.79
CA ARG A 156 13.75 -1.41 8.92
C ARG A 156 14.31 -0.83 7.63
N TRP A 157 13.93 -1.40 6.48
CA TRP A 157 14.36 -0.93 5.17
C TRP A 157 13.83 0.49 4.91
N VAL A 158 12.55 0.75 5.13
CA VAL A 158 11.93 2.08 5.02
C VAL A 158 12.64 3.09 5.93
N ARG A 159 12.88 2.77 7.19
CA ARG A 159 13.60 3.66 8.13
C ARG A 159 15.01 4.01 7.70
N SER A 160 15.63 3.22 6.82
CA SER A 160 16.94 3.54 6.23
C SER A 160 16.86 4.39 4.96
N GLY A 161 15.66 4.77 4.52
CA GLY A 161 15.38 5.34 3.20
C GLY A 161 16.09 6.62 2.92
N GLU A 162 15.96 7.62 3.78
CA GLU A 162 16.61 8.93 3.62
C GLU A 162 18.10 8.79 3.39
N ARG A 163 18.78 8.09 4.29
CA ARG A 163 20.23 7.87 4.18
C ARG A 163 20.62 7.14 2.90
N ARG A 164 19.85 6.09 2.52
CA ARG A 164 20.16 5.32 1.31
C ARG A 164 19.97 6.13 0.04
N ILE A 165 18.88 6.88 -0.05
CA ILE A 165 18.58 7.73 -1.20
C ILE A 165 19.67 8.79 -1.36
N ILE A 166 20.04 9.49 -0.28
CA ILE A 166 21.11 10.49 -0.30
C ILE A 166 22.44 9.87 -0.76
N LEU A 167 22.83 8.73 -0.21
CA LEU A 167 24.05 8.04 -0.61
C LEU A 167 24.09 7.65 -2.09
N GLU A 168 22.96 7.20 -2.66
CA GLU A 168 22.89 6.88 -4.08
C GLU A 168 22.93 8.13 -4.95
N LEU A 169 22.28 9.22 -4.53
CA LEU A 169 22.37 10.52 -5.21
C LEU A 169 23.79 11.10 -5.20
N GLU A 170 24.50 11.01 -4.07
CA GLU A 170 25.89 11.43 -3.96
C GLU A 170 26.82 10.63 -4.90
N LYS A 171 26.61 9.31 -5.03
CA LYS A 171 27.35 8.48 -5.98
C LYS A 171 27.11 8.91 -7.44
N LEU A 172 25.87 9.27 -7.79
CA LEU A 172 25.53 9.75 -9.11
C LEU A 172 26.08 11.14 -9.40
N ALA A 173 26.15 12.01 -8.39
CA ALA A 173 26.69 13.36 -8.48
C ALA A 173 28.21 13.42 -8.43
N ALA A 174 28.89 12.37 -7.96
CA ALA A 174 30.34 12.33 -7.92
C ALA A 174 30.92 12.43 -9.35
N PRO A 175 31.95 13.28 -9.60
CA PRO A 175 32.60 13.35 -10.89
C PRO A 175 33.09 11.97 -11.27
N GLN A 176 32.62 11.43 -12.38
CA GLN A 176 33.15 10.19 -12.94
C GLN A 176 34.62 10.46 -13.29
N SER A 177 35.53 10.07 -12.41
CA SER A 177 36.95 9.99 -12.73
C SER A 177 37.04 9.13 -13.99
N ALA A 178 37.58 9.72 -15.05
CA ALA A 178 37.60 9.18 -16.40
C ALA A 178 37.77 7.66 -16.39
N ILE A 179 36.80 6.96 -16.94
CA ILE A 179 36.90 5.52 -17.24
C ILE A 179 37.91 5.41 -18.38
N THR A 180 39.20 5.38 -18.05
CA THR A 180 40.31 5.01 -18.92
C THR A 180 40.44 3.48 -18.86
N SER A 181 39.50 2.76 -19.44
CA SER A 181 39.69 1.46 -20.08
C SER A 181 38.37 0.98 -20.66
N ILE A 182 38.20 1.17 -21.97
CA ILE A 182 37.22 0.45 -22.75
C ILE A 182 37.69 -1.00 -22.78
N PRO A 183 36.97 -1.97 -22.26
CA PRO A 183 37.29 -3.37 -22.50
C PRO A 183 37.07 -3.65 -23.97
N THR A 184 38.15 -3.96 -24.70
CA THR A 184 38.06 -4.52 -26.05
C THR A 184 37.31 -5.85 -25.97
N PHE A 185 36.12 -5.89 -26.53
CA PHE A 185 35.39 -7.12 -26.80
C PHE A 185 36.17 -7.92 -27.83
N THR A 186 36.94 -8.91 -27.39
CA THR A 186 37.51 -9.92 -28.25
C THR A 186 36.41 -10.94 -28.56
N ASN A 187 36.14 -11.08 -29.86
CA ASN A 187 35.20 -12.01 -30.46
C ASN A 187 35.27 -13.44 -29.87
N TYR A 188 34.15 -13.94 -29.36
CA TYR A 188 33.90 -15.36 -29.31
C TYR A 188 32.75 -15.67 -30.27
N LEU A 189 33.10 -16.21 -31.46
CA LEU A 189 32.22 -17.01 -32.28
C LEU A 189 32.35 -18.48 -31.79
N PRO A 190 31.26 -19.15 -31.45
CA PRO A 190 31.28 -20.60 -31.32
C PRO A 190 31.05 -21.24 -32.68
N ILE A 191 31.82 -22.26 -32.94
CA ILE A 191 31.62 -23.25 -33.99
C ILE A 191 30.44 -24.13 -33.62
#